data_496e4539840a60aa30fb400720866d02
#
_entry.id   496e4539840a60aa30fb400720866d02
#
_cell.length_a   1.000
_cell.length_b   1.000
_cell.length_c   1.000
_cell.angle_alpha   90.00
_cell.angle_beta   90.00
_cell.angle_gamma   90.00
#
_symmetry.space_group_name_H-M   'P 1'
#
loop_
_entity.id
_entity.type
_entity.pdbx_description
1 polymer ?
#
loop_
_entity_poly.entity_id
_entity_poly.type
_entity_poly.pdbx_seq_one_letter_code
_entity_poly.pdbx_strand_id
1 'polypeptide(L)'
;MTPQLEVCTFNNTDLKEAIKYKITRIELCQNKELGGITPSKKEIEFATSTEVPIYPIIRPRGGNFFYSKREIKSMMNSISYSKEAGCKGIVLGLLDKNKNIDIIKCRELIKNAHGMSLTFHMAFDQVDNPFESMEKIIDLGFDRILTAGKKNSAIEGFDLINELALKGEKRISIMPGSKLRTSNIDRFLDNNLINEYHSSCYINKSFSIIELQSLIKKIYS
;
A
#
# COMPACT_ATOMS: atom_id res chain seq x y z
N MET A 1 1.31 -5.19 -19.38
CA MET A 1 1.20 -5.97 -18.13
C MET A 1 -0.26 -6.06 -17.74
N THR A 2 -0.71 -7.14 -17.11
CA THR A 2 -2.10 -7.25 -16.66
C THR A 2 -2.35 -6.25 -15.53
N PRO A 3 -3.43 -5.44 -15.60
CA PRO A 3 -3.77 -4.51 -14.53
C PRO A 3 -4.03 -5.23 -13.20
N GLN A 4 -3.71 -4.58 -12.09
CA GLN A 4 -3.86 -5.13 -10.73
C GLN A 4 -4.65 -4.16 -9.85
N LEU A 5 -5.65 -4.67 -9.14
CA LEU A 5 -6.39 -3.92 -8.13
C LEU A 5 -6.05 -4.42 -6.73
N GLU A 6 -5.45 -3.56 -5.93
CA GLU A 6 -5.29 -3.73 -4.50
C GLU A 6 -6.45 -3.06 -3.77
N VAL A 7 -7.11 -3.81 -2.89
CA VAL A 7 -8.21 -3.29 -2.06
C VAL A 7 -7.75 -3.20 -0.62
N CYS A 8 -7.84 -2.00 -0.03
CA CYS A 8 -7.56 -1.81 1.39
C CYS A 8 -8.82 -2.08 2.22
N THR A 9 -8.69 -2.99 3.19
CA THR A 9 -9.77 -3.33 4.13
C THR A 9 -9.34 -3.08 5.58
N PHE A 10 -10.29 -2.68 6.43
CA PHE A 10 -10.01 -2.30 7.82
C PHE A 10 -10.68 -3.23 8.85
N ASN A 11 -11.34 -4.27 8.39
CA ASN A 11 -12.00 -5.28 9.21
C ASN A 11 -12.33 -6.53 8.39
N ASN A 12 -12.68 -7.62 9.08
CA ASN A 12 -13.01 -8.89 8.47
C ASN A 12 -14.31 -8.89 7.66
N THR A 13 -15.24 -7.98 7.95
CA THR A 13 -16.50 -7.86 7.18
C THR A 13 -16.21 -7.34 5.78
N ASP A 14 -15.45 -6.26 5.67
CA ASP A 14 -15.07 -5.67 4.39
C ASP A 14 -14.17 -6.62 3.58
N LEU A 15 -13.25 -7.31 4.27
CA LEU A 15 -12.44 -8.36 3.66
C LEU A 15 -13.30 -9.46 3.03
N LYS A 16 -14.26 -10.02 3.79
CA LYS A 16 -15.18 -11.05 3.29
C LYS A 16 -15.96 -10.61 2.06
N GLU A 17 -16.35 -9.35 2.00
CA GLU A 17 -17.03 -8.82 0.84
C GLU A 17 -16.08 -8.63 -0.35
N ALA A 18 -14.89 -8.05 -0.13
CA ALA A 18 -13.92 -7.77 -1.19
C ALA A 18 -13.46 -9.03 -1.92
N ILE A 19 -13.15 -10.11 -1.20
CA ILE A 19 -12.63 -11.37 -1.77
C ILE A 19 -13.62 -12.14 -2.65
N LYS A 20 -14.90 -11.78 -2.65
CA LYS A 20 -15.91 -12.37 -3.56
C LYS A 20 -15.74 -11.91 -5.01
N TYR A 21 -14.88 -10.90 -5.25
CA TYR A 21 -14.72 -10.26 -6.55
C TYR A 21 -13.30 -10.43 -7.08
N LYS A 22 -13.11 -10.16 -8.37
CA LYS A 22 -11.81 -10.25 -9.05
C LYS A 22 -10.88 -9.11 -8.62
N ILE A 23 -10.18 -9.31 -7.51
CA ILE A 23 -9.13 -8.41 -7.01
C ILE A 23 -7.78 -9.13 -7.01
N THR A 24 -6.69 -8.39 -7.02
CA THR A 24 -5.36 -9.00 -7.11
C THR A 24 -4.77 -9.29 -5.74
N ARG A 25 -5.01 -8.40 -4.77
CA ARG A 25 -4.53 -8.55 -3.39
C ARG A 25 -5.32 -7.64 -2.43
N ILE A 26 -5.18 -7.92 -1.17
CA ILE A 26 -5.70 -7.11 -0.06
C ILE A 26 -4.55 -6.42 0.66
N GLU A 27 -4.60 -5.09 0.80
CA GLU A 27 -3.92 -4.42 1.89
C GLU A 27 -4.77 -4.56 3.16
N LEU A 28 -4.26 -5.33 4.13
CA LEU A 28 -4.97 -5.56 5.38
C LEU A 28 -4.54 -4.54 6.42
N CYS A 29 -5.48 -3.73 6.87
CA CYS A 29 -5.29 -2.69 7.88
C CYS A 29 -6.24 -2.89 9.04
N GLN A 30 -5.97 -2.18 10.15
CA GLN A 30 -6.88 -1.93 11.24
C GLN A 30 -6.99 -0.43 11.48
N ASN A 31 -8.08 0.02 12.09
CA ASN A 31 -8.27 1.41 12.50
C ASN A 31 -8.10 2.45 11.38
N LYS A 32 -9.13 2.57 10.57
CA LYS A 32 -9.22 3.51 9.44
C LYS A 32 -9.01 4.97 9.87
N GLU A 33 -9.51 5.36 11.03
CA GLU A 33 -9.43 6.75 11.54
C GLU A 33 -7.97 7.18 11.83
N LEU A 34 -7.09 6.23 12.07
CA LEU A 34 -5.64 6.46 12.19
C LEU A 34 -4.90 6.37 10.85
N GLY A 35 -5.62 6.20 9.75
CA GLY A 35 -5.05 6.00 8.41
C GLY A 35 -4.47 4.60 8.19
N GLY A 36 -4.97 3.59 8.92
CA GLY A 36 -4.49 2.22 8.87
C GLY A 36 -3.28 1.96 9.79
N ILE A 37 -3.40 0.98 10.66
CA ILE A 37 -2.31 0.47 11.50
C ILE A 37 -2.24 -1.06 11.36
N THR A 38 -1.19 -1.65 11.90
CA THR A 38 -0.95 -3.09 11.86
C THR A 38 -2.16 -3.86 12.41
N PRO A 39 -2.74 -4.81 11.64
CA PRO A 39 -3.84 -5.63 12.11
C PRO A 39 -3.41 -6.59 13.20
N SER A 40 -4.37 -7.06 13.99
CA SER A 40 -4.13 -8.07 15.01
C SER A 40 -3.75 -9.42 14.39
N LYS A 41 -3.10 -10.29 15.18
CA LYS A 41 -2.76 -11.65 14.74
C LYS A 41 -3.99 -12.42 14.25
N LYS A 42 -5.12 -12.35 14.98
CA LYS A 42 -6.37 -13.01 14.59
C LYS A 42 -6.91 -12.53 13.25
N GLU A 43 -6.78 -11.25 12.94
CA GLU A 43 -7.19 -10.70 11.64
C GLU A 43 -6.28 -11.19 10.51
N ILE A 44 -4.97 -11.26 10.76
CA ILE A 44 -4.01 -11.81 9.79
C ILE A 44 -4.29 -13.31 9.54
N GLU A 45 -4.47 -14.11 10.59
CA GLU A 45 -4.81 -15.54 10.47
C GLU A 45 -6.11 -15.77 9.68
N PHE A 46 -7.13 -14.98 9.99
CA PHE A 46 -8.38 -15.03 9.24
C PHE A 46 -8.17 -14.65 7.77
N ALA A 47 -7.45 -13.56 7.50
CA ALA A 47 -7.22 -13.10 6.13
C ALA A 47 -6.42 -14.11 5.30
N THR A 48 -5.38 -14.71 5.87
CA THR A 48 -4.55 -15.70 5.17
C THR A 48 -5.22 -17.06 4.95
N SER A 49 -6.36 -17.31 5.58
CA SER A 49 -7.20 -18.47 5.25
C SER A 49 -7.95 -18.32 3.92
N THR A 50 -7.87 -17.16 3.27
CA THR A 50 -8.45 -16.90 1.96
C THR A 50 -7.42 -17.14 0.84
N GLU A 51 -7.88 -17.31 -0.40
CA GLU A 51 -7.00 -17.52 -1.56
C GLU A 51 -6.35 -16.23 -2.08
N VAL A 52 -6.87 -15.06 -1.68
CA VAL A 52 -6.38 -13.77 -2.15
C VAL A 52 -5.08 -13.41 -1.42
N PRO A 53 -4.04 -12.95 -2.13
CA PRO A 53 -2.78 -12.51 -1.51
C PRO A 53 -3.01 -11.39 -0.49
N ILE A 54 -2.51 -11.58 0.74
CA ILE A 54 -2.66 -10.66 1.87
C ILE A 54 -1.35 -9.91 2.11
N TYR A 55 -1.46 -8.59 2.25
CA TYR A 55 -0.40 -7.63 2.50
C TYR A 55 -0.75 -6.78 3.72
N PRO A 56 -0.43 -7.22 4.95
CA PRO A 56 -0.70 -6.41 6.13
C PRO A 56 0.16 -5.16 6.17
N ILE A 57 -0.44 -4.04 6.59
CA ILE A 57 0.33 -2.84 6.90
C ILE A 57 1.13 -3.06 8.18
N ILE A 58 2.42 -2.72 8.15
CA ILE A 58 3.32 -2.76 9.30
C ILE A 58 3.53 -1.33 9.79
N ARG A 59 2.58 -0.84 10.58
CA ARG A 59 2.51 0.51 11.10
C ARG A 59 1.97 0.48 12.53
N PRO A 60 2.82 0.62 13.55
CA PRO A 60 2.44 0.36 14.95
C PRO A 60 1.45 1.39 15.52
N ARG A 61 1.35 2.57 14.92
CA ARG A 61 0.47 3.66 15.34
C ARG A 61 0.17 4.65 14.22
N GLY A 62 -0.84 5.46 14.38
CA GLY A 62 -1.10 6.65 13.56
C GLY A 62 -0.06 7.76 13.74
N GLY A 63 -0.26 8.88 13.05
CA GLY A 63 0.63 10.05 13.08
C GLY A 63 1.84 9.90 12.16
N ASN A 64 3.00 10.42 12.58
CA ASN A 64 4.22 10.46 11.78
C ASN A 64 4.83 9.06 11.55
N PHE A 65 5.82 9.00 10.65
CA PHE A 65 6.50 7.76 10.25
C PHE A 65 7.92 7.65 10.82
N PHE A 66 8.23 8.42 11.85
CA PHE A 66 9.48 8.34 12.59
C PHE A 66 9.28 7.48 13.85
N TYR A 67 9.93 6.33 13.91
CA TYR A 67 9.70 5.31 14.93
C TYR A 67 10.87 5.16 15.88
N SER A 68 10.55 4.93 17.16
CA SER A 68 11.50 4.59 18.22
C SER A 68 12.02 3.15 18.07
N LYS A 69 13.11 2.83 18.75
CA LYS A 69 13.66 1.46 18.78
C LYS A 69 12.63 0.41 19.25
N ARG A 70 11.75 0.77 20.21
CA ARG A 70 10.69 -0.12 20.70
C ARG A 70 9.65 -0.41 19.61
N GLU A 71 9.27 0.62 18.86
CA GLU A 71 8.32 0.46 17.74
C GLU A 71 8.93 -0.36 16.61
N ILE A 72 10.20 -0.15 16.27
CA ILE A 72 10.92 -0.97 15.28
C ILE A 72 10.91 -2.45 15.71
N LYS A 73 11.19 -2.76 16.97
CA LYS A 73 11.10 -4.14 17.46
C LYS A 73 9.69 -4.72 17.34
N SER A 74 8.66 -3.92 17.61
CA SER A 74 7.26 -4.34 17.40
C SER A 74 6.96 -4.59 15.91
N MET A 75 7.46 -3.74 15.02
CA MET A 75 7.31 -3.93 13.57
C MET A 75 8.00 -5.22 13.10
N MET A 76 9.20 -5.51 13.58
CA MET A 76 9.91 -6.77 13.28
C MET A 76 9.10 -8.00 13.70
N ASN A 77 8.51 -7.98 14.90
CA ASN A 77 7.66 -9.08 15.38
C ASN A 77 6.41 -9.24 14.48
N SER A 78 5.81 -8.12 14.05
CA SER A 78 4.66 -8.15 13.15
C SER A 78 5.02 -8.71 11.77
N ILE A 79 6.21 -8.37 11.25
CA ILE A 79 6.72 -8.92 9.97
C ILE A 79 6.94 -10.43 10.10
N SER A 80 7.64 -10.89 11.14
CA SER A 80 7.88 -12.32 11.37
C SER A 80 6.57 -13.08 11.44
N TYR A 81 5.62 -12.58 12.21
CA TYR A 81 4.31 -13.20 12.34
C TYR A 81 3.54 -13.22 11.00
N SER A 82 3.53 -12.12 10.25
CA SER A 82 2.88 -12.06 8.94
C SER A 82 3.45 -13.09 7.97
N LYS A 83 4.77 -13.26 7.96
CA LYS A 83 5.47 -14.25 7.16
C LYS A 83 5.10 -15.68 7.57
N GLU A 84 5.12 -15.99 8.86
CA GLU A 84 4.73 -17.29 9.41
C GLU A 84 3.27 -17.64 9.11
N ALA A 85 2.38 -16.64 9.13
CA ALA A 85 0.98 -16.79 8.78
C ALA A 85 0.72 -16.96 7.26
N GLY A 86 1.76 -16.83 6.40
CA GLY A 86 1.64 -17.07 4.95
C GLY A 86 1.29 -15.85 4.12
N CYS A 87 1.38 -14.63 4.67
CA CYS A 87 1.22 -13.39 3.91
C CYS A 87 2.20 -13.32 2.75
N LYS A 88 1.76 -12.82 1.60
CA LYS A 88 2.57 -12.76 0.37
C LYS A 88 3.44 -11.51 0.28
N GLY A 89 3.11 -10.48 1.02
CA GLY A 89 3.85 -9.24 1.09
C GLY A 89 3.51 -8.46 2.33
N ILE A 90 4.13 -7.30 2.48
CA ILE A 90 3.86 -6.34 3.55
C ILE A 90 3.88 -4.92 3.00
N VAL A 91 3.20 -4.02 3.71
CA VAL A 91 3.17 -2.60 3.41
C VAL A 91 3.80 -1.84 4.57
N LEU A 92 4.84 -1.07 4.32
CA LEU A 92 5.54 -0.30 5.35
C LEU A 92 6.19 0.96 4.77
N GLY A 93 6.62 1.87 5.64
CA GLY A 93 7.36 3.07 5.25
C GLY A 93 7.86 3.82 6.47
N LEU A 94 9.14 4.14 6.48
CA LEU A 94 9.79 4.82 7.58
C LEU A 94 10.53 6.07 7.09
N LEU A 95 10.34 7.12 7.85
CA LEU A 95 11.05 8.39 7.64
C LEU A 95 11.91 8.72 8.87
N ASP A 96 12.97 9.45 8.63
CA ASP A 96 13.73 10.08 9.71
C ASP A 96 13.03 11.39 10.18
N LYS A 97 13.61 12.05 11.18
CA LYS A 97 13.10 13.33 11.71
C LYS A 97 13.10 14.47 10.70
N ASN A 98 13.87 14.34 9.62
CA ASN A 98 13.99 15.31 8.53
C ASN A 98 13.14 14.89 7.31
N LYS A 99 12.20 13.96 7.47
CA LYS A 99 11.33 13.42 6.40
C LYS A 99 12.07 12.75 5.23
N ASN A 100 13.31 12.31 5.42
CA ASN A 100 13.99 11.45 4.47
C ASN A 100 13.65 9.99 4.75
N ILE A 101 13.83 9.12 3.74
CA ILE A 101 13.73 7.68 3.93
C ILE A 101 14.74 7.22 4.98
N ASP A 102 14.29 6.60 6.07
CA ASP A 102 15.17 6.00 7.09
C ASP A 102 15.75 4.67 6.56
N ILE A 103 16.80 4.78 5.76
CA ILE A 103 17.42 3.65 5.04
C ILE A 103 17.86 2.56 6.03
N ILE A 104 18.43 2.96 7.16
CA ILE A 104 18.98 2.01 8.16
C ILE A 104 17.87 1.15 8.72
N LYS A 105 16.79 1.76 9.22
CA LYS A 105 15.66 1.03 9.80
C LYS A 105 14.84 0.29 8.74
N CYS A 106 14.66 0.87 7.54
CA CYS A 106 14.03 0.16 6.43
C CYS A 106 14.79 -1.14 6.11
N ARG A 107 16.12 -1.08 5.98
CA ARG A 107 16.95 -2.25 5.68
C ARG A 107 16.86 -3.31 6.76
N GLU A 108 16.81 -2.92 8.03
CA GLU A 108 16.63 -3.84 9.17
C GLU A 108 15.29 -4.60 9.07
N LEU A 109 14.19 -3.90 8.76
CA LEU A 109 12.86 -4.50 8.61
C LEU A 109 12.76 -5.39 7.35
N ILE A 110 13.29 -4.93 6.22
CA ILE A 110 13.29 -5.67 4.95
C ILE A 110 14.05 -7.00 5.08
N LYS A 111 15.18 -6.99 5.80
CA LYS A 111 15.92 -8.23 6.07
C LYS A 111 15.05 -9.27 6.78
N ASN A 112 14.18 -8.85 7.68
CA ASN A 112 13.22 -9.73 8.35
C ASN A 112 12.07 -10.18 7.43
N ALA A 113 11.75 -9.40 6.42
CA ALA A 113 10.71 -9.69 5.41
C ALA A 113 11.22 -10.48 4.20
N HIS A 114 12.44 -11.04 4.25
CA HIS A 114 13.04 -11.74 3.11
C HIS A 114 12.08 -12.76 2.47
N GLY A 115 11.88 -12.66 1.16
CA GLY A 115 10.98 -13.49 0.37
C GLY A 115 9.54 -13.00 0.30
N MET A 116 9.20 -11.88 0.95
CA MET A 116 7.90 -11.22 0.84
C MET A 116 7.97 -10.06 -0.15
N SER A 117 6.85 -9.77 -0.83
CA SER A 117 6.74 -8.56 -1.65
C SER A 117 6.59 -7.32 -0.77
N LEU A 118 7.20 -6.21 -1.19
CA LEU A 118 7.34 -4.99 -0.38
C LEU A 118 6.64 -3.80 -1.04
N THR A 119 5.75 -3.15 -0.29
CA THR A 119 5.13 -1.88 -0.69
C THR A 119 5.59 -0.77 0.26
N PHE A 120 6.16 0.31 -0.29
CA PHE A 120 6.36 1.53 0.47
C PHE A 120 5.07 2.35 0.46
N HIS A 121 4.48 2.57 1.63
CA HIS A 121 3.17 3.21 1.75
C HIS A 121 3.22 4.75 1.63
N MET A 122 2.09 5.40 1.86
CA MET A 122 1.90 6.86 1.72
C MET A 122 2.77 7.73 2.64
N ALA A 123 3.70 7.18 3.45
CA ALA A 123 4.79 7.96 4.04
C ALA A 123 5.63 8.65 2.95
N PHE A 124 5.64 8.10 1.73
CA PHE A 124 6.26 8.69 0.56
C PHE A 124 5.73 10.11 0.26
N ASP A 125 4.46 10.38 0.52
CA ASP A 125 3.88 11.70 0.27
C ASP A 125 4.39 12.80 1.24
N GLN A 126 5.13 12.40 2.30
CA GLN A 126 5.73 13.35 3.25
C GLN A 126 7.21 13.64 2.99
N VAL A 127 7.86 12.97 2.04
CA VAL A 127 9.28 13.24 1.74
C VAL A 127 9.45 14.59 1.05
N ASP A 128 10.59 15.25 1.24
CA ASP A 128 10.85 16.53 0.60
C ASP A 128 11.18 16.36 -0.89
N ASN A 129 12.09 15.45 -1.23
CA ASN A 129 12.48 15.14 -2.61
C ASN A 129 11.94 13.77 -3.05
N PRO A 130 10.83 13.69 -3.81
CA PRO A 130 10.22 12.43 -4.20
C PRO A 130 11.09 11.60 -5.14
N PHE A 131 11.85 12.22 -6.04
CA PHE A 131 12.68 11.48 -7.00
C PHE A 131 13.88 10.82 -6.33
N GLU A 132 14.59 11.54 -5.49
CA GLU A 132 15.69 10.99 -4.70
C GLU A 132 15.19 9.90 -3.73
N SER A 133 14.02 10.11 -3.14
CA SER A 133 13.40 9.13 -2.24
C SER A 133 12.98 7.86 -2.98
N MET A 134 12.49 7.99 -4.21
CA MET A 134 12.17 6.84 -5.06
C MET A 134 13.43 6.00 -5.36
N GLU A 135 14.56 6.62 -5.72
CA GLU A 135 15.81 5.88 -5.94
C GLU A 135 16.25 5.12 -4.68
N LYS A 136 16.18 5.75 -3.51
CA LYS A 136 16.48 5.07 -2.24
C LYS A 136 15.57 3.87 -1.97
N ILE A 137 14.29 3.97 -2.33
CA ILE A 137 13.29 2.89 -2.17
C ILE A 137 13.59 1.76 -3.16
N ILE A 138 13.97 2.08 -4.39
CA ILE A 138 14.43 1.10 -5.39
C ILE A 138 15.67 0.35 -4.88
N ASP A 139 16.68 1.07 -4.40
CA ASP A 139 17.92 0.50 -3.86
C ASP A 139 17.69 -0.37 -2.61
N LEU A 140 16.62 -0.12 -1.87
CA LEU A 140 16.19 -0.94 -0.75
C LEU A 140 15.47 -2.22 -1.18
N GLY A 141 15.09 -2.34 -2.45
CA GLY A 141 14.44 -3.53 -3.01
C GLY A 141 12.92 -3.57 -2.81
N PHE A 142 12.24 -2.42 -2.71
CA PHE A 142 10.79 -2.40 -2.75
C PHE A 142 10.26 -2.66 -4.16
N ASP A 143 9.14 -3.38 -4.25
CA ASP A 143 8.47 -3.67 -5.52
C ASP A 143 7.59 -2.50 -5.98
N ARG A 144 7.04 -1.72 -5.04
CA ARG A 144 6.10 -0.63 -5.34
C ARG A 144 6.09 0.49 -4.33
N ILE A 145 5.64 1.65 -4.82
CA ILE A 145 5.34 2.84 -4.00
C ILE A 145 3.86 3.15 -4.14
N LEU A 146 3.14 3.17 -3.01
CA LEU A 146 1.78 3.68 -2.90
C LEU A 146 1.82 5.18 -2.61
N THR A 147 1.24 6.00 -3.48
CA THR A 147 1.32 7.46 -3.36
C THR A 147 0.07 8.17 -3.88
N ALA A 148 -0.22 9.32 -3.30
CA ALA A 148 -1.16 10.32 -3.81
C ALA A 148 -0.46 11.45 -4.61
N GLY A 149 0.82 11.28 -4.96
CA GLY A 149 1.60 12.34 -5.63
C GLY A 149 1.80 13.58 -4.76
N LYS A 150 1.97 13.39 -3.43
CA LYS A 150 2.13 14.45 -2.42
C LYS A 150 0.93 15.41 -2.34
N LYS A 151 -0.27 14.94 -2.71
CA LYS A 151 -1.53 15.70 -2.67
C LYS A 151 -2.56 14.99 -1.80
N ASN A 152 -3.74 15.60 -1.64
CA ASN A 152 -4.84 15.02 -0.86
C ASN A 152 -5.57 13.86 -1.57
N SER A 153 -5.33 13.70 -2.87
CA SER A 153 -5.88 12.62 -3.68
C SER A 153 -4.94 12.31 -4.85
N ALA A 154 -4.99 11.04 -5.32
CA ALA A 154 -4.19 10.62 -6.46
C ALA A 154 -4.47 11.47 -7.71
N ILE A 155 -5.73 11.88 -7.95
CA ILE A 155 -6.07 12.69 -9.11
C ILE A 155 -5.47 14.09 -9.07
N GLU A 156 -5.38 14.69 -7.89
CA GLU A 156 -4.68 15.97 -7.71
C GLU A 156 -3.16 15.85 -7.90
N GLY A 157 -2.60 14.69 -7.56
CA GLY A 157 -1.17 14.38 -7.68
C GLY A 157 -0.78 13.67 -8.97
N PHE A 158 -1.69 13.59 -9.95
CA PHE A 158 -1.50 12.82 -11.18
C PHE A 158 -0.18 13.13 -11.89
N ASP A 159 0.18 14.40 -12.03
CA ASP A 159 1.36 14.80 -12.79
C ASP A 159 2.65 14.26 -12.14
N LEU A 160 2.78 14.37 -10.81
CA LEU A 160 3.92 13.78 -10.10
C LEU A 160 3.92 12.25 -10.15
N ILE A 161 2.74 11.61 -10.02
CA ILE A 161 2.61 10.15 -10.15
C ILE A 161 3.09 9.69 -11.52
N ASN A 162 2.69 10.40 -12.59
CA ASN A 162 3.11 10.12 -13.96
C ASN A 162 4.62 10.30 -14.16
N GLU A 163 5.20 11.37 -13.64
CA GLU A 163 6.66 11.61 -13.70
C GLU A 163 7.45 10.53 -12.94
N LEU A 164 6.96 10.12 -11.77
CA LEU A 164 7.57 9.01 -11.01
C LEU A 164 7.47 7.70 -11.77
N ALA A 165 6.33 7.39 -12.38
CA ALA A 165 6.16 6.18 -13.19
C ALA A 165 7.10 6.16 -14.41
N LEU A 166 7.26 7.31 -15.07
CA LEU A 166 8.19 7.46 -16.18
C LEU A 166 9.65 7.25 -15.74
N LYS A 167 10.07 7.88 -14.64
CA LYS A 167 11.45 7.75 -14.12
C LYS A 167 11.72 6.40 -13.47
N GLY A 168 10.69 5.77 -12.91
CA GLY A 168 10.79 4.43 -12.32
C GLY A 168 11.09 3.33 -13.33
N GLU A 169 10.64 3.48 -14.58
CA GLU A 169 10.98 2.65 -15.75
C GLU A 169 10.99 1.13 -15.48
N LYS A 170 9.91 0.60 -14.96
CA LYS A 170 9.81 -0.84 -14.61
C LYS A 170 10.74 -1.32 -13.48
N ARG A 171 11.57 -0.44 -12.89
CA ARG A 171 12.39 -0.77 -11.72
C ARG A 171 11.56 -0.83 -10.44
N ILE A 172 10.44 -0.10 -10.43
CA ILE A 172 9.49 -0.05 -9.34
C ILE A 172 8.09 0.27 -9.87
N SER A 173 7.06 -0.33 -9.28
CA SER A 173 5.67 0.02 -9.61
C SER A 173 5.24 1.28 -8.83
N ILE A 174 4.71 2.28 -9.54
CA ILE A 174 4.06 3.44 -8.91
C ILE A 174 2.57 3.19 -8.89
N MET A 175 2.03 3.00 -7.69
CA MET A 175 0.63 2.64 -7.46
C MET A 175 -0.13 3.86 -6.93
N PRO A 176 -1.02 4.48 -7.74
CA PRO A 176 -1.86 5.57 -7.29
C PRO A 176 -2.83 5.11 -6.20
N GLY A 177 -2.91 5.87 -5.11
CA GLY A 177 -3.83 5.67 -4.01
C GLY A 177 -4.32 6.98 -3.41
N SER A 178 -5.17 6.92 -2.40
CA SER A 178 -5.94 8.03 -1.86
C SER A 178 -7.04 8.54 -2.78
N LYS A 179 -8.27 8.26 -2.40
CA LYS A 179 -9.50 8.67 -3.11
C LYS A 179 -9.53 8.25 -4.59
N LEU A 180 -8.81 7.19 -4.95
CA LEU A 180 -8.97 6.59 -6.28
C LEU A 180 -10.35 5.92 -6.35
N ARG A 181 -11.14 6.29 -7.36
CA ARG A 181 -12.56 5.93 -7.51
C ARG A 181 -12.90 5.69 -8.97
N THR A 182 -14.03 5.05 -9.19
CA THR A 182 -14.59 4.87 -10.53
C THR A 182 -14.74 6.19 -11.30
N SER A 183 -15.02 7.28 -10.60
CA SER A 183 -15.19 8.61 -11.20
C SER A 183 -13.91 9.29 -11.68
N ASN A 184 -12.72 8.79 -11.26
CA ASN A 184 -11.45 9.46 -11.58
C ASN A 184 -10.32 8.52 -12.04
N ILE A 185 -10.56 7.21 -12.11
CA ILE A 185 -9.53 6.23 -12.45
C ILE A 185 -9.11 6.28 -13.93
N ASP A 186 -10.00 6.72 -14.83
CA ASP A 186 -9.78 6.67 -16.29
C ASP A 186 -8.46 7.33 -16.68
N ARG A 187 -8.14 8.49 -16.08
CA ARG A 187 -6.87 9.19 -16.33
C ARG A 187 -5.63 8.35 -16.05
N PHE A 188 -5.72 7.40 -15.11
CA PHE A 188 -4.63 6.47 -14.79
C PHE A 188 -4.65 5.24 -15.69
N LEU A 189 -5.83 4.79 -16.15
CA LEU A 189 -5.97 3.66 -17.08
C LEU A 189 -5.39 4.00 -18.46
N ASP A 190 -5.47 5.25 -18.87
CA ASP A 190 -4.89 5.74 -20.13
C ASP A 190 -3.36 5.80 -20.10
N ASN A 191 -2.74 5.59 -18.93
CA ASN A 191 -1.29 5.62 -18.74
C ASN A 191 -0.68 4.22 -18.72
N ASN A 192 -0.04 3.83 -19.80
CA ASN A 192 0.59 2.51 -19.98
C ASN A 192 1.74 2.21 -18.99
N LEU A 193 2.21 3.19 -18.22
CA LEU A 193 3.25 3.04 -17.20
C LEU A 193 2.67 2.62 -15.84
N ILE A 194 1.36 2.81 -15.65
CA ILE A 194 0.65 2.51 -14.39
C ILE A 194 -0.25 1.30 -14.61
N ASN A 195 0.02 0.24 -13.89
CA ASN A 195 -0.75 -1.00 -13.99
C ASN A 195 -1.18 -1.57 -12.64
N GLU A 196 -0.89 -0.88 -11.55
CA GLU A 196 -1.36 -1.22 -10.21
C GLU A 196 -2.18 -0.06 -9.63
N TYR A 197 -3.32 -0.38 -9.05
CA TYR A 197 -4.28 0.61 -8.55
C TYR A 197 -4.69 0.25 -7.12
N HIS A 198 -4.75 1.26 -6.25
CA HIS A 198 -5.13 1.06 -4.85
C HIS A 198 -6.40 1.81 -4.50
N SER A 199 -7.38 1.12 -3.94
CA SER A 199 -8.60 1.74 -3.42
C SER A 199 -9.10 1.06 -2.15
N SER A 200 -9.58 1.85 -1.20
CA SER A 200 -10.33 1.31 -0.05
C SER A 200 -11.80 1.04 -0.37
N CYS A 201 -12.31 1.55 -1.49
CA CYS A 201 -13.71 1.46 -1.88
C CYS A 201 -14.72 2.02 -0.85
N TYR A 202 -14.27 2.88 0.07
CA TYR A 202 -15.15 3.50 1.06
C TYR A 202 -15.84 4.73 0.49
N ILE A 203 -17.17 4.69 0.49
CA ILE A 203 -18.06 5.82 0.15
C ILE A 203 -18.89 6.14 1.40
N ASN A 204 -19.01 7.41 1.75
CA ASN A 204 -19.76 7.85 2.94
C ASN A 204 -19.41 7.04 4.22
N LYS A 205 -18.12 6.81 4.45
CA LYS A 205 -17.55 6.09 5.60
C LYS A 205 -17.83 4.57 5.63
N SER A 206 -18.48 4.00 4.62
CA SER A 206 -18.78 2.57 4.52
C SER A 206 -18.12 1.93 3.30
N PHE A 207 -17.74 0.66 3.40
CA PHE A 207 -17.26 -0.12 2.26
C PHE A 207 -18.39 -0.28 1.23
N SER A 208 -18.09 0.07 -0.03
CA SER A 208 -19.07 0.06 -1.12
C SER A 208 -18.76 -1.06 -2.13
N ILE A 209 -19.60 -2.06 -2.15
CA ILE A 209 -19.53 -3.16 -3.14
C ILE A 209 -19.77 -2.61 -4.55
N ILE A 210 -20.68 -1.64 -4.70
CA ILE A 210 -20.98 -1.01 -5.99
C ILE A 210 -19.73 -0.31 -6.54
N GLU A 211 -19.01 0.42 -5.70
CA GLU A 211 -17.76 1.07 -6.10
C GLU A 211 -16.70 0.04 -6.50
N LEU A 212 -16.54 -1.04 -5.72
CA LEU A 212 -15.61 -2.12 -6.02
C LEU A 212 -15.92 -2.76 -7.38
N GLN A 213 -17.18 -3.15 -7.63
CA GLN A 213 -17.60 -3.76 -8.89
C GLN A 213 -17.37 -2.82 -10.08
N SER A 214 -17.64 -1.52 -9.90
CA SER A 214 -17.45 -0.51 -10.93
C SER A 214 -15.97 -0.28 -11.27
N LEU A 215 -15.09 -0.28 -10.26
CA LEU A 215 -13.64 -0.23 -10.45
C LEU A 215 -13.14 -1.48 -11.20
N ILE A 216 -13.57 -2.66 -10.78
CA ILE A 216 -13.21 -3.94 -11.43
C ILE A 216 -13.60 -3.92 -12.91
N LYS A 217 -14.83 -3.47 -13.20
CA LYS A 217 -15.31 -3.37 -14.60
C LYS A 217 -14.41 -2.44 -15.42
N LYS A 218 -14.02 -1.27 -14.90
CA LYS A 218 -13.14 -0.33 -15.61
C LYS A 218 -11.70 -0.84 -15.78
N ILE A 219 -11.15 -1.49 -14.76
CA ILE A 219 -9.75 -1.94 -14.78
C ILE A 219 -9.56 -3.17 -15.67
N TYR A 220 -10.56 -4.03 -15.79
CA TYR A 220 -10.44 -5.31 -16.48
C TYR A 220 -11.31 -5.41 -17.76
N SER A 221 -11.95 -4.29 -18.18
CA SER A 221 -12.58 -4.18 -19.51
C SER A 221 -11.51 -3.89 -20.58
#